data_a1fde0c42de0a14139689e28b3bd1257
#
_entry.id   a1fde0c42de0a14139689e28b3bd1257
#
_cell.length_a   1.000
_cell.length_b   1.000
_cell.length_c   1.000
_cell.angle_alpha   90.00
_cell.angle_beta   90.00
_cell.angle_gamma   90.00
#
_symmetry.space_group_name_H-M   'P 1'
#
loop_
_entity.id
_entity.type
_entity.pdbx_description
1 polymer ?
#
loop_
_entity_poly.entity_id
_entity_poly.type
_entity_poly.pdbx_seq_one_letter_code
_entity_poly.pdbx_strand_id
1 'polypeptide(L)'
;MKTTWEEIQKSMTETYENYTQKKLLPGTVEEKKLQAIASELYALSCYSDFILKQAFVQSATGEYLDRHGELRSCKRKSGTKASGILSFGINEASDTDIIIEKGTVCSKGENPLIQYITNENVTLASGQTECEVLCTAMENGESFNAQSGEITVLVKAPLGIEYVINRDDMTGGSDDESDSAFRKRIIETFKIPLNGFNKSSIELEVKNIEDYNDCHIKQSSEAGKVDVIVSCTRELTSDDTSKIKSLFPQCELFGVDVQVKN
;
A
#
# COMPACT_ATOMS: atom_id res chain seq x y z
N MET A 1 28.42 -5.88 -12.26
CA MET A 1 29.00 -6.76 -13.32
C MET A 1 28.15 -8.01 -13.35
N LYS A 2 27.44 -8.27 -14.45
CA LYS A 2 26.66 -9.53 -14.54
C LYS A 2 27.64 -10.64 -14.92
N THR A 3 28.12 -11.38 -13.94
CA THR A 3 28.92 -12.60 -14.17
C THR A 3 27.96 -13.69 -14.65
N THR A 4 28.22 -14.27 -15.81
CA THR A 4 27.42 -15.37 -16.35
C THR A 4 27.91 -16.72 -15.81
N TRP A 5 27.06 -17.75 -15.86
CA TRP A 5 27.44 -19.08 -15.46
C TRP A 5 28.63 -19.60 -16.29
N GLU A 6 28.64 -19.30 -17.60
CA GLU A 6 29.71 -19.70 -18.53
C GLU A 6 31.04 -19.04 -18.16
N GLU A 7 31.03 -17.76 -17.75
CA GLU A 7 32.25 -17.07 -17.30
C GLU A 7 32.81 -17.69 -16.03
N ILE A 8 31.95 -18.05 -15.06
CA ILE A 8 32.36 -18.73 -13.81
C ILE A 8 32.94 -20.10 -14.15
N GLN A 9 32.24 -20.90 -14.97
CA GLN A 9 32.71 -22.21 -15.37
C GLN A 9 34.06 -22.14 -16.09
N LYS A 10 34.20 -21.19 -17.02
CA LYS A 10 35.46 -20.97 -17.74
C LYS A 10 36.60 -20.63 -16.77
N SER A 11 36.40 -19.69 -15.89
CA SER A 11 37.38 -19.27 -14.88
C SER A 11 37.78 -20.42 -13.98
N MET A 12 36.83 -21.26 -13.52
CA MET A 12 37.09 -22.43 -12.70
C MET A 12 37.86 -23.49 -13.47
N THR A 13 37.54 -23.71 -14.73
CA THR A 13 38.28 -24.65 -15.59
C THR A 13 39.73 -24.21 -15.78
N GLU A 14 39.97 -22.96 -16.12
CA GLU A 14 41.30 -22.37 -16.26
C GLU A 14 42.09 -22.47 -14.93
N THR A 15 41.45 -22.21 -13.81
CA THR A 15 42.06 -22.31 -12.48
C THR A 15 42.44 -23.78 -12.19
N TYR A 16 41.55 -24.73 -12.43
CA TYR A 16 41.80 -26.16 -12.25
C TYR A 16 43.00 -26.64 -13.09
N GLU A 17 43.02 -26.29 -14.39
CA GLU A 17 44.12 -26.69 -15.30
C GLU A 17 45.44 -26.07 -14.90
N ASN A 18 45.46 -24.84 -14.42
CA ASN A 18 46.67 -24.17 -13.92
C ASN A 18 47.22 -24.82 -12.64
N TYR A 19 46.37 -25.22 -11.71
CA TYR A 19 46.84 -25.84 -10.46
C TYR A 19 47.24 -27.29 -10.66
N THR A 20 46.51 -28.02 -11.49
CA THR A 20 46.76 -29.48 -11.65
C THR A 20 47.74 -29.80 -12.79
N GLN A 21 48.04 -28.82 -13.66
CA GLN A 21 48.82 -28.99 -14.89
C GLN A 21 48.22 -30.07 -15.83
N LYS A 22 46.89 -30.31 -15.70
CA LYS A 22 46.15 -31.30 -16.50
C LYS A 22 44.95 -30.62 -17.16
N LYS A 23 44.71 -30.98 -18.42
CA LYS A 23 43.49 -30.56 -19.11
C LYS A 23 42.26 -31.23 -18.52
N LEU A 24 41.21 -30.45 -18.31
CA LEU A 24 39.89 -30.94 -17.92
C LEU A 24 39.21 -31.60 -19.14
N LEU A 25 38.97 -32.91 -19.04
CA LEU A 25 38.31 -33.65 -20.13
C LEU A 25 36.79 -33.61 -19.97
N PRO A 26 36.04 -33.38 -21.08
CA PRO A 26 34.58 -33.43 -21.03
C PRO A 26 34.04 -34.79 -20.58
N GLY A 27 32.96 -34.76 -19.77
CA GLY A 27 32.29 -35.96 -19.26
C GLY A 27 32.96 -36.60 -18.03
N THR A 28 34.07 -36.04 -17.52
CA THR A 28 34.74 -36.54 -16.33
C THR A 28 34.01 -36.17 -15.03
N VAL A 29 34.27 -36.89 -13.95
CA VAL A 29 33.71 -36.62 -12.63
C VAL A 29 34.17 -35.24 -12.13
N GLU A 30 35.41 -34.88 -12.43
CA GLU A 30 35.99 -33.57 -12.09
C GLU A 30 35.24 -32.44 -12.78
N GLU A 31 34.94 -32.59 -14.06
CA GLU A 31 34.12 -31.60 -14.79
C GLU A 31 32.73 -31.43 -14.15
N LYS A 32 32.07 -32.55 -13.84
CA LYS A 32 30.73 -32.49 -13.21
C LYS A 32 30.78 -31.84 -11.81
N LYS A 33 31.81 -32.06 -11.03
CA LYS A 33 32.02 -31.39 -9.74
C LYS A 33 32.20 -29.88 -9.95
N LEU A 34 33.03 -29.47 -10.91
CA LEU A 34 33.23 -28.05 -11.21
C LEU A 34 31.96 -27.39 -11.72
N GLN A 35 31.16 -28.06 -12.56
CA GLN A 35 29.85 -27.56 -13.02
C GLN A 35 28.86 -27.35 -11.86
N ALA A 36 28.80 -28.30 -10.91
CA ALA A 36 27.96 -28.18 -9.73
C ALA A 36 28.36 -26.97 -8.85
N ILE A 37 29.69 -26.83 -8.59
CA ILE A 37 30.19 -25.68 -7.85
C ILE A 37 29.95 -24.36 -8.60
N ALA A 38 30.15 -24.34 -9.93
CA ALA A 38 29.89 -23.16 -10.75
C ALA A 38 28.41 -22.73 -10.67
N SER A 39 27.48 -23.70 -10.59
CA SER A 39 26.05 -23.41 -10.41
C SER A 39 25.74 -22.72 -9.09
N GLU A 40 26.35 -23.20 -7.98
CA GLU A 40 26.18 -22.59 -6.66
C GLU A 40 26.83 -21.20 -6.59
N LEU A 41 28.00 -21.01 -7.18
CA LEU A 41 28.66 -19.71 -7.26
C LEU A 41 27.86 -18.72 -8.11
N TYR A 42 27.23 -19.19 -9.19
CA TYR A 42 26.36 -18.36 -10.00
C TYR A 42 25.11 -17.95 -9.22
N ALA A 43 24.47 -18.88 -8.50
CA ALA A 43 23.35 -18.56 -7.62
C ALA A 43 23.73 -17.51 -6.57
N LEU A 44 24.91 -17.65 -5.94
CA LEU A 44 25.44 -16.67 -4.99
C LEU A 44 25.70 -15.30 -5.66
N SER A 45 26.23 -15.27 -6.88
CA SER A 45 26.42 -14.04 -7.65
C SER A 45 25.08 -13.35 -7.95
N CYS A 46 24.05 -14.09 -8.37
CA CYS A 46 22.71 -13.56 -8.58
C CYS A 46 22.10 -12.99 -7.30
N TYR A 47 22.31 -13.68 -6.17
CA TYR A 47 21.86 -13.19 -4.86
C TYR A 47 22.60 -11.93 -4.42
N SER A 48 23.89 -11.84 -4.68
CA SER A 48 24.69 -10.64 -4.41
C SER A 48 24.22 -9.44 -5.25
N ASP A 49 23.94 -9.66 -6.52
CA ASP A 49 23.36 -8.62 -7.41
C ASP A 49 21.98 -8.17 -6.93
N PHE A 50 21.15 -9.11 -6.45
CA PHE A 50 19.86 -8.79 -5.84
C PHE A 50 20.04 -7.91 -4.60
N ILE A 51 20.91 -8.31 -3.66
CA ILE A 51 21.19 -7.51 -2.46
C ILE A 51 21.68 -6.11 -2.84
N LEU A 52 22.59 -6.00 -3.80
CA LEU A 52 23.11 -4.72 -4.25
C LEU A 52 22.00 -3.81 -4.81
N LYS A 53 21.05 -4.37 -5.55
CA LYS A 53 19.88 -3.63 -6.03
C LYS A 53 19.01 -3.13 -4.89
N GLN A 54 18.82 -3.95 -3.83
CA GLN A 54 18.02 -3.57 -2.68
C GLN A 54 18.74 -2.57 -1.75
N ALA A 55 20.06 -2.42 -1.88
CA ALA A 55 20.84 -1.50 -1.05
C ALA A 55 20.62 -0.01 -1.35
N PHE A 56 20.04 0.31 -2.49
CA PHE A 56 19.84 1.70 -2.92
C PHE A 56 18.37 2.01 -3.15
N VAL A 57 17.92 3.17 -2.67
CA VAL A 57 16.54 3.65 -2.85
C VAL A 57 16.11 3.65 -4.31
N GLN A 58 17.03 3.96 -5.23
CA GLN A 58 16.77 4.04 -6.67
C GLN A 58 16.33 2.70 -7.28
N SER A 59 16.77 1.57 -6.70
CA SER A 59 16.57 0.23 -7.25
C SER A 59 15.88 -0.74 -6.29
N ALA A 60 15.72 -0.37 -5.03
CA ALA A 60 14.99 -1.16 -4.05
C ALA A 60 13.51 -1.29 -4.40
N THR A 61 12.89 -2.41 -4.04
CA THR A 61 11.48 -2.71 -4.32
C THR A 61 10.80 -3.31 -3.10
N GLY A 62 9.47 -3.14 -2.99
CA GLY A 62 8.63 -3.73 -1.96
C GLY A 62 9.15 -3.41 -0.56
N GLU A 63 9.22 -4.42 0.31
CA GLU A 63 9.64 -4.31 1.71
C GLU A 63 11.03 -3.65 1.89
N TYR A 64 11.95 -3.88 0.95
CA TYR A 64 13.28 -3.25 1.03
C TYR A 64 13.20 -1.75 0.82
N LEU A 65 12.33 -1.30 -0.08
CA LEU A 65 12.07 0.13 -0.27
C LEU A 65 11.39 0.72 0.97
N ASP A 66 10.49 -0.02 1.62
CA ASP A 66 9.82 0.40 2.84
C ASP A 66 10.83 0.64 3.98
N ARG A 67 11.81 -0.25 4.14
CA ARG A 67 12.93 -0.08 5.09
C ARG A 67 13.75 1.19 4.82
N HIS A 68 14.00 1.53 3.55
CA HIS A 68 14.64 2.81 3.21
C HIS A 68 13.78 4.01 3.58
N GLY A 69 12.45 3.91 3.43
CA GLY A 69 11.50 4.93 3.87
C GLY A 69 11.54 5.13 5.39
N GLU A 70 11.56 4.05 6.17
CA GLU A 70 11.63 4.09 7.63
C GLU A 70 12.83 4.87 8.14
N LEU A 71 14.00 4.73 7.51
CA LEU A 71 15.21 5.48 7.86
C LEU A 71 15.03 7.00 7.74
N ARG A 72 14.01 7.44 7.02
CA ARG A 72 13.68 8.86 6.78
C ARG A 72 12.31 9.24 7.35
N SER A 73 11.75 8.42 8.22
CA SER A 73 10.40 8.59 8.79
C SER A 73 9.32 8.75 7.72
N CYS A 74 9.55 8.18 6.54
CA CYS A 74 8.63 8.19 5.41
C CYS A 74 8.00 6.80 5.27
N LYS A 75 6.71 6.69 5.51
CA LYS A 75 5.95 5.44 5.36
C LYS A 75 5.18 5.42 4.05
N ARG A 76 5.02 4.24 3.48
CA ARG A 76 4.14 4.03 2.33
C ARG A 76 2.71 4.38 2.71
N LYS A 77 2.01 5.07 1.84
CA LYS A 77 0.58 5.34 2.01
C LYS A 77 -0.20 4.07 1.71
N SER A 78 -1.02 3.66 2.67
CA SER A 78 -1.91 2.51 2.48
C SER A 78 -3.08 2.89 1.60
N GLY A 79 -3.52 1.96 0.79
CA GLY A 79 -4.77 2.08 0.06
C GLY A 79 -5.98 2.07 0.99
N THR A 80 -7.13 2.31 0.42
CA THR A 80 -8.40 2.34 1.12
C THR A 80 -9.33 1.23 0.62
N LYS A 81 -10.27 0.85 1.47
CA LYS A 81 -11.29 -0.14 1.13
C LYS A 81 -12.49 0.53 0.50
N ALA A 82 -13.04 -0.08 -0.54
CA ALA A 82 -14.33 0.33 -1.08
C ALA A 82 -15.43 0.05 -0.05
N SER A 83 -16.42 0.93 0.02
CA SER A 83 -17.58 0.80 0.89
C SER A 83 -18.85 1.24 0.17
N GLY A 84 -19.98 0.73 0.63
CA GLY A 84 -21.28 1.06 0.09
C GLY A 84 -22.39 0.20 0.71
N ILE A 85 -23.58 0.31 0.19
CA ILE A 85 -24.76 -0.37 0.70
C ILE A 85 -25.04 -1.59 -0.17
N LEU A 86 -25.24 -2.76 0.49
CA LEU A 86 -25.78 -3.96 -0.13
C LEU A 86 -27.22 -4.20 0.32
N SER A 87 -28.07 -4.54 -0.63
CA SER A 87 -29.43 -4.98 -0.39
C SER A 87 -29.47 -6.51 -0.39
N PHE A 88 -29.97 -7.07 0.70
CA PHE A 88 -30.23 -8.50 0.85
C PHE A 88 -31.73 -8.75 0.76
N GLY A 89 -32.13 -9.77 0.04
CA GLY A 89 -33.53 -9.99 -0.19
C GLY A 89 -33.97 -11.45 -0.39
N ILE A 90 -35.28 -11.59 -0.42
CA ILE A 90 -36.04 -12.81 -0.67
C ILE A 90 -37.13 -12.53 -1.70
N ASN A 91 -37.50 -13.54 -2.49
CA ASN A 91 -38.52 -13.40 -3.53
C ASN A 91 -39.94 -13.31 -2.95
N GLU A 92 -40.21 -14.02 -1.86
CA GLU A 92 -41.51 -14.00 -1.17
C GLU A 92 -41.32 -13.60 0.28
N ALA A 93 -42.19 -12.72 0.80
CA ALA A 93 -42.09 -12.24 2.18
C ALA A 93 -42.18 -13.39 3.18
N SER A 94 -41.27 -13.40 4.17
CA SER A 94 -41.25 -14.38 5.25
C SER A 94 -42.17 -13.96 6.40
N ASP A 95 -42.80 -14.94 7.06
CA ASP A 95 -43.60 -14.72 8.29
C ASP A 95 -42.71 -14.55 9.54
N THR A 96 -41.39 -14.75 9.41
CA THR A 96 -40.44 -14.65 10.52
C THR A 96 -39.29 -13.70 10.16
N ASP A 97 -38.74 -13.06 11.18
CA ASP A 97 -37.55 -12.23 11.04
C ASP A 97 -36.34 -13.07 10.62
N ILE A 98 -35.55 -12.54 9.64
CA ILE A 98 -34.33 -13.17 9.17
C ILE A 98 -33.15 -12.26 9.56
N ILE A 99 -32.16 -12.82 10.26
CA ILE A 99 -30.99 -12.08 10.73
C ILE A 99 -29.84 -12.27 9.74
N ILE A 100 -29.28 -11.16 9.27
CA ILE A 100 -28.05 -11.12 8.51
C ILE A 100 -26.94 -10.69 9.48
N GLU A 101 -26.04 -11.60 9.77
CA GLU A 101 -24.98 -11.36 10.74
C GLU A 101 -23.89 -10.45 10.14
N LYS A 102 -23.28 -9.62 10.99
CA LYS A 102 -22.02 -8.98 10.71
C LYS A 102 -20.98 -10.01 10.27
N GLY A 103 -20.23 -9.70 9.21
CA GLY A 103 -19.27 -10.65 8.69
C GLY A 103 -19.82 -11.56 7.60
N THR A 104 -21.06 -11.33 7.12
CA THR A 104 -21.59 -12.02 5.94
C THR A 104 -20.79 -11.59 4.72
N VAL A 105 -20.32 -12.57 3.93
CA VAL A 105 -19.44 -12.34 2.79
C VAL A 105 -20.21 -12.43 1.48
N CYS A 106 -20.07 -11.40 0.66
CA CYS A 106 -20.60 -11.31 -0.69
C CYS A 106 -19.47 -11.08 -1.70
N SER A 107 -19.67 -11.39 -2.96
CA SER A 107 -18.66 -11.17 -4.00
C SER A 107 -19.25 -10.66 -5.31
N LYS A 108 -18.36 -10.10 -6.16
CA LYS A 108 -18.73 -9.79 -7.53
C LYS A 108 -19.07 -11.05 -8.31
N GLY A 109 -20.12 -10.97 -9.15
CA GLY A 109 -20.55 -12.11 -9.97
C GLY A 109 -19.48 -12.59 -10.95
N GLU A 110 -18.74 -11.67 -11.56
CA GLU A 110 -17.71 -11.99 -12.54
C GLU A 110 -16.38 -12.39 -11.92
N ASN A 111 -16.08 -11.93 -10.71
CA ASN A 111 -14.82 -12.23 -10.00
C ASN A 111 -15.06 -12.52 -8.51
N PRO A 112 -15.22 -13.81 -8.14
CA PRO A 112 -15.48 -14.20 -6.76
C PRO A 112 -14.36 -13.91 -5.77
N LEU A 113 -13.17 -13.53 -6.22
CA LEU A 113 -12.05 -13.12 -5.35
C LEU A 113 -12.26 -11.70 -4.78
N ILE A 114 -13.08 -10.88 -5.45
CA ILE A 114 -13.42 -9.54 -4.96
C ILE A 114 -14.59 -9.68 -4.00
N GLN A 115 -14.29 -9.60 -2.70
CA GLN A 115 -15.23 -9.88 -1.63
C GLN A 115 -15.49 -8.67 -0.76
N TYR A 116 -16.72 -8.61 -0.25
CA TYR A 116 -17.23 -7.57 0.66
C TYR A 116 -17.84 -8.23 1.89
N ILE A 117 -17.77 -7.52 3.00
CA ILE A 117 -18.23 -7.99 4.30
C ILE A 117 -19.21 -7.00 4.92
N THR A 118 -20.29 -7.50 5.52
CA THR A 118 -21.25 -6.67 6.26
C THR A 118 -20.62 -6.11 7.53
N ASN A 119 -20.83 -4.82 7.80
CA ASN A 119 -20.23 -4.13 8.94
C ASN A 119 -21.00 -4.29 10.25
N GLU A 120 -22.28 -4.64 10.15
CA GLU A 120 -23.20 -4.76 11.27
C GLU A 120 -24.22 -5.87 11.06
N ASN A 121 -24.94 -6.21 12.14
CA ASN A 121 -26.08 -7.11 12.06
C ASN A 121 -27.30 -6.33 11.58
N VAL A 122 -28.02 -6.89 10.61
CA VAL A 122 -29.28 -6.34 10.12
C VAL A 122 -30.36 -7.42 10.15
N THR A 123 -31.58 -7.03 10.45
CA THR A 123 -32.75 -7.92 10.45
C THR A 123 -33.68 -7.56 9.33
N LEU A 124 -33.96 -8.52 8.45
CA LEU A 124 -35.06 -8.44 7.52
C LEU A 124 -36.35 -8.80 8.29
N ALA A 125 -37.16 -7.80 8.56
CA ALA A 125 -38.37 -8.00 9.38
C ALA A 125 -39.44 -8.82 8.64
N SER A 126 -40.22 -9.56 9.40
CA SER A 126 -41.40 -10.29 8.89
C SER A 126 -42.27 -9.40 8.00
N GLY A 127 -42.67 -9.93 6.86
CA GLY A 127 -43.45 -9.19 5.87
C GLY A 127 -42.67 -8.27 4.92
N GLN A 128 -41.36 -8.07 5.13
CA GLN A 128 -40.46 -7.35 4.20
C GLN A 128 -39.76 -8.34 3.29
N THR A 129 -39.40 -7.86 2.09
CA THR A 129 -38.69 -8.64 1.07
C THR A 129 -37.25 -8.23 0.90
N GLU A 130 -36.82 -7.09 1.45
CA GLU A 130 -35.47 -6.55 1.28
C GLU A 130 -35.03 -5.72 2.50
N CYS A 131 -33.75 -5.76 2.82
CA CYS A 131 -33.11 -4.89 3.79
C CYS A 131 -31.72 -4.47 3.32
N GLU A 132 -31.27 -3.32 3.79
CA GLU A 132 -30.01 -2.71 3.41
C GLU A 132 -29.00 -2.77 4.56
N VAL A 133 -27.73 -2.97 4.22
CA VAL A 133 -26.64 -2.97 5.18
C VAL A 133 -25.38 -2.37 4.59
N LEU A 134 -24.65 -1.60 5.40
CA LEU A 134 -23.36 -1.07 5.04
C LEU A 134 -22.33 -2.20 4.96
N CYS A 135 -21.61 -2.26 3.86
CA CYS A 135 -20.57 -3.24 3.59
C CYS A 135 -19.25 -2.58 3.22
N THR A 136 -18.17 -3.27 3.49
CA THR A 136 -16.82 -2.82 3.17
C THR A 136 -16.06 -3.95 2.47
N ALA A 137 -15.21 -3.61 1.51
CA ALA A 137 -14.33 -4.57 0.84
C ALA A 137 -13.41 -5.28 1.85
N MET A 138 -13.09 -6.54 1.59
CA MET A 138 -12.17 -7.28 2.47
C MET A 138 -10.74 -6.77 2.38
N GLU A 139 -10.32 -6.29 1.21
CA GLU A 139 -8.99 -5.76 0.94
C GLU A 139 -9.05 -4.34 0.39
N ASN A 140 -7.92 -3.63 0.43
CA ASN A 140 -7.76 -2.33 -0.20
C ASN A 140 -7.60 -2.52 -1.71
N GLY A 141 -7.96 -1.52 -2.48
CA GLY A 141 -7.69 -1.53 -3.91
C GLY A 141 -8.76 -0.87 -4.75
N GLU A 142 -8.35 -0.25 -5.86
CA GLU A 142 -9.26 0.32 -6.84
C GLU A 142 -10.13 -0.76 -7.50
N SER A 143 -9.61 -1.98 -7.64
CA SER A 143 -10.34 -3.14 -8.19
C SER A 143 -11.56 -3.56 -7.35
N PHE A 144 -11.58 -3.16 -6.08
CA PHE A 144 -12.72 -3.39 -5.17
C PHE A 144 -13.83 -2.33 -5.31
N ASN A 145 -13.66 -1.28 -6.10
CA ASN A 145 -14.79 -0.45 -6.50
C ASN A 145 -15.69 -1.27 -7.42
N ALA A 146 -17.01 -1.17 -7.23
CA ALA A 146 -17.99 -1.91 -8.02
C ALA A 146 -19.09 -0.99 -8.51
N GLN A 147 -19.52 -1.16 -9.74
CA GLN A 147 -20.69 -0.49 -10.26
C GLN A 147 -21.97 -1.13 -9.70
N SER A 148 -23.05 -0.38 -9.75
CA SER A 148 -24.39 -0.89 -9.41
C SER A 148 -24.68 -2.21 -10.13
N GLY A 149 -25.14 -3.22 -9.37
CA GLY A 149 -25.50 -4.55 -9.89
C GLY A 149 -24.38 -5.55 -10.07
N GLU A 150 -23.11 -5.22 -9.76
CA GLU A 150 -22.00 -6.17 -9.92
C GLU A 150 -21.84 -7.17 -8.77
N ILE A 151 -22.36 -6.85 -7.58
CA ILE A 151 -22.25 -7.71 -6.40
C ILE A 151 -23.52 -8.53 -6.28
N THR A 152 -23.47 -9.77 -6.75
CA THR A 152 -24.65 -10.63 -6.86
C THR A 152 -24.49 -12.01 -6.24
N VAL A 153 -23.31 -12.31 -5.69
CA VAL A 153 -23.03 -13.65 -5.16
C VAL A 153 -22.91 -13.63 -3.64
N LEU A 154 -23.68 -14.48 -2.99
CA LEU A 154 -23.56 -14.79 -1.56
C LEU A 154 -22.53 -15.93 -1.39
N VAL A 155 -21.35 -15.61 -0.87
CA VAL A 155 -20.30 -16.62 -0.62
C VAL A 155 -20.70 -17.54 0.53
N LYS A 156 -21.29 -16.94 1.59
CA LYS A 156 -21.92 -17.67 2.68
C LYS A 156 -23.30 -17.06 2.90
N ALA A 157 -24.32 -17.68 2.29
CA ALA A 157 -25.69 -17.20 2.38
C ALA A 157 -26.20 -17.30 3.82
N PRO A 158 -26.74 -16.22 4.41
CA PRO A 158 -27.54 -16.31 5.62
C PRO A 158 -28.78 -17.17 5.37
N LEU A 159 -29.22 -17.89 6.40
CA LEU A 159 -30.37 -18.76 6.27
C LEU A 159 -31.62 -17.93 5.92
N GLY A 160 -32.27 -18.27 4.81
CA GLY A 160 -33.47 -17.59 4.33
C GLY A 160 -33.24 -16.42 3.37
N ILE A 161 -32.01 -15.98 3.13
CA ILE A 161 -31.70 -14.96 2.13
C ILE A 161 -31.44 -15.63 0.77
N GLU A 162 -32.06 -15.11 -0.30
CA GLU A 162 -32.00 -15.70 -1.63
C GLU A 162 -31.11 -14.92 -2.59
N TYR A 163 -31.00 -13.60 -2.42
CA TYR A 163 -30.16 -12.77 -3.28
C TYR A 163 -29.48 -11.62 -2.53
N VAL A 164 -28.44 -11.09 -3.13
CA VAL A 164 -27.76 -9.85 -2.74
C VAL A 164 -27.51 -9.01 -3.98
N ILE A 165 -27.60 -7.71 -3.84
CA ILE A 165 -27.29 -6.76 -4.90
C ILE A 165 -26.82 -5.42 -4.32
N ASN A 166 -25.86 -4.78 -4.97
CA ASN A 166 -25.56 -3.37 -4.73
C ASN A 166 -26.40 -2.52 -5.70
N ARG A 167 -27.28 -1.70 -5.18
CA ARG A 167 -28.10 -0.79 -6.02
C ARG A 167 -27.32 0.44 -6.44
N ASP A 168 -26.39 0.89 -5.60
CA ASP A 168 -25.49 1.99 -5.85
C ASP A 168 -24.05 1.49 -6.02
N ASP A 169 -23.16 2.35 -6.50
CA ASP A 169 -21.77 2.04 -6.68
C ASP A 169 -21.07 1.85 -5.33
N MET A 170 -20.21 0.85 -5.25
CA MET A 170 -19.25 0.71 -4.14
C MET A 170 -18.01 1.54 -4.47
N THR A 171 -17.70 2.51 -3.64
CA THR A 171 -16.65 3.51 -3.90
C THR A 171 -15.67 3.66 -2.75
N GLY A 172 -14.60 4.43 -2.98
CA GLY A 172 -13.58 4.73 -1.97
C GLY A 172 -12.44 3.73 -1.90
N GLY A 173 -12.44 2.68 -2.75
CA GLY A 173 -11.31 1.77 -2.88
C GLY A 173 -10.16 2.43 -3.63
N SER A 174 -8.96 2.36 -3.07
CA SER A 174 -7.72 2.80 -3.72
C SER A 174 -6.58 1.82 -3.43
N ASP A 175 -5.65 1.72 -4.37
CA ASP A 175 -4.47 0.87 -4.21
C ASP A 175 -3.46 1.47 -3.23
N ASP A 176 -2.62 0.63 -2.66
CA ASP A 176 -1.44 1.06 -1.92
C ASP A 176 -0.52 1.89 -2.82
N GLU A 177 0.20 2.83 -2.23
CA GLU A 177 1.15 3.67 -2.96
C GLU A 177 2.18 2.80 -3.70
N SER A 178 2.30 3.02 -5.02
CA SER A 178 3.24 2.26 -5.85
C SER A 178 4.70 2.50 -5.44
N ASP A 179 5.59 1.53 -5.69
CA ASP A 179 7.02 1.67 -5.45
C ASP A 179 7.61 2.91 -6.13
N SER A 180 7.11 3.27 -7.31
CA SER A 180 7.58 4.44 -8.05
C SER A 180 7.22 5.76 -7.37
N ALA A 181 6.00 5.88 -6.86
CA ALA A 181 5.54 7.05 -6.13
C ALA A 181 6.23 7.18 -4.77
N PHE A 182 6.29 6.08 -4.03
CA PHE A 182 6.95 6.03 -2.74
C PHE A 182 8.45 6.34 -2.82
N ARG A 183 9.15 5.78 -3.80
CA ARG A 183 10.56 6.08 -4.08
C ARG A 183 10.80 7.57 -4.33
N LYS A 184 9.92 8.21 -5.12
CA LYS A 184 10.00 9.64 -5.37
C LYS A 184 9.90 10.43 -4.07
N ARG A 185 8.94 10.11 -3.20
CA ARG A 185 8.80 10.74 -1.87
C ARG A 185 10.04 10.53 -1.00
N ILE A 186 10.57 9.31 -0.93
CA ILE A 186 11.80 9.02 -0.17
C ILE A 186 12.95 9.88 -0.69
N ILE A 187 13.17 9.93 -2.02
CA ILE A 187 14.25 10.72 -2.62
C ILE A 187 14.07 12.23 -2.30
N GLU A 188 12.85 12.72 -2.29
CA GLU A 188 12.55 14.09 -1.90
C GLU A 188 12.98 14.39 -0.47
N THR A 189 12.84 13.42 0.46
CA THR A 189 13.32 13.60 1.85
C THR A 189 14.83 13.80 1.94
N PHE A 190 15.62 13.23 1.02
CA PHE A 190 17.08 13.40 1.01
C PHE A 190 17.52 14.80 0.54
N LYS A 191 16.66 15.51 -0.18
CA LYS A 191 16.93 16.89 -0.62
C LYS A 191 16.76 17.92 0.50
N ILE A 192 16.10 17.52 1.59
CA ILE A 192 15.78 18.38 2.71
C ILE A 192 16.76 18.10 3.85
N PRO A 193 17.49 19.11 4.35
CA PRO A 193 18.37 18.91 5.49
C PRO A 193 17.56 18.49 6.72
N LEU A 194 17.95 17.38 7.37
CA LEU A 194 17.31 16.88 8.58
C LEU A 194 17.56 17.77 9.82
N ASN A 195 18.51 18.68 9.71
CA ASN A 195 18.96 19.52 10.83
C ASN A 195 18.35 20.91 10.67
N GLY A 196 17.36 21.20 11.50
CA GLY A 196 16.84 22.55 11.63
C GLY A 196 15.36 22.69 11.29
N PHE A 197 14.76 23.63 11.98
CA PHE A 197 13.41 24.10 11.75
C PHE A 197 13.42 24.94 10.47
N ASN A 198 13.18 24.32 9.32
CA ASN A 198 13.09 25.02 8.05
C ASN A 198 11.76 24.70 7.35
N LYS A 199 11.34 25.62 6.49
CA LYS A 199 10.09 25.54 5.72
C LYS A 199 9.91 24.19 5.04
N SER A 200 10.93 23.72 4.34
CA SER A 200 10.85 22.49 3.56
C SER A 200 10.74 21.22 4.42
N SER A 201 11.35 21.23 5.61
CA SER A 201 11.23 20.12 6.57
C SER A 201 9.80 19.98 7.07
N ILE A 202 9.18 21.10 7.41
CA ILE A 202 7.80 21.12 7.90
C ILE A 202 6.80 20.77 6.79
N GLU A 203 6.97 21.34 5.61
CA GLU A 203 6.14 20.97 4.44
C GLU A 203 6.18 19.45 4.18
N LEU A 204 7.35 18.84 4.37
CA LEU A 204 7.51 17.38 4.22
C LEU A 204 6.79 16.62 5.35
N GLU A 205 6.93 17.04 6.61
CA GLU A 205 6.27 16.38 7.73
C GLU A 205 4.74 16.44 7.59
N VAL A 206 4.20 17.56 7.15
CA VAL A 206 2.75 17.70 6.90
C VAL A 206 2.32 16.79 5.73
N LYS A 207 3.09 16.71 4.65
CA LYS A 207 2.80 15.83 3.51
C LYS A 207 2.85 14.33 3.84
N ASN A 208 3.57 13.95 4.89
CA ASN A 208 3.63 12.56 5.34
C ASN A 208 2.43 12.12 6.21
N ILE A 209 1.59 13.07 6.63
CA ILE A 209 0.34 12.74 7.33
C ILE A 209 -0.64 12.17 6.30
N GLU A 210 -1.29 11.06 6.64
CA GLU A 210 -2.40 10.51 5.85
C GLU A 210 -3.47 11.57 5.65
N ASP A 211 -4.13 11.57 4.52
CA ASP A 211 -5.17 12.53 4.08
C ASP A 211 -4.65 13.85 3.49
N TYR A 212 -3.37 14.21 3.61
CA TYR A 212 -2.87 15.46 3.05
C TYR A 212 -2.10 15.21 1.75
N ASN A 213 -2.51 15.92 0.69
CA ASN A 213 -1.93 15.74 -0.65
C ASN A 213 -0.76 16.69 -0.90
N ASP A 214 -0.87 17.91 -0.42
CA ASP A 214 0.16 18.94 -0.58
C ASP A 214 0.16 19.91 0.59
N CYS A 215 1.30 20.57 0.83
CA CYS A 215 1.46 21.57 1.84
C CYS A 215 2.42 22.67 1.38
N HIS A 216 2.01 23.90 1.55
CA HIS A 216 2.83 25.09 1.30
C HIS A 216 2.81 26.05 2.47
N ILE A 217 4.01 26.46 2.92
CA ILE A 217 4.15 27.44 3.97
C ILE A 217 4.46 28.80 3.34
N LYS A 218 3.68 29.81 3.70
CA LYS A 218 3.87 31.20 3.27
C LYS A 218 3.94 32.13 4.47
N GLN A 219 4.68 33.20 4.32
CA GLN A 219 4.60 34.30 5.29
C GLN A 219 3.22 34.95 5.16
N SER A 220 2.53 35.10 6.29
CA SER A 220 1.24 35.79 6.31
C SER A 220 1.43 37.27 5.99
N SER A 221 0.37 37.91 5.50
CA SER A 221 0.31 39.39 5.38
C SER A 221 0.33 40.12 6.73
N GLU A 222 0.01 39.38 7.80
CA GLU A 222 0.07 39.90 9.19
C GLU A 222 1.42 39.59 9.83
N ALA A 223 2.03 40.59 10.46
CA ALA A 223 3.32 40.41 11.15
C ALA A 223 3.20 39.38 12.29
N GLY A 224 4.19 38.51 12.41
CA GLY A 224 4.21 37.45 13.44
C GLY A 224 3.35 36.23 13.13
N LYS A 225 2.80 36.14 11.94
CA LYS A 225 2.00 34.96 11.50
C LYS A 225 2.59 34.24 10.32
N VAL A 226 2.38 32.93 10.28
CA VAL A 226 2.76 32.06 9.17
C VAL A 226 1.51 31.27 8.72
N ASP A 227 1.24 31.33 7.42
CA ASP A 227 0.16 30.59 6.80
C ASP A 227 0.67 29.22 6.33
N VAL A 228 0.07 28.17 6.86
CA VAL A 228 0.28 26.78 6.42
C VAL A 228 -0.94 26.39 5.57
N ILE A 229 -0.74 26.35 4.26
CA ILE A 229 -1.79 26.00 3.30
C ILE A 229 -1.68 24.50 3.04
N VAL A 230 -2.73 23.76 3.35
CA VAL A 230 -2.79 22.32 3.21
C VAL A 230 -3.86 21.96 2.20
N SER A 231 -3.51 21.15 1.22
CA SER A 231 -4.48 20.56 0.28
C SER A 231 -4.84 19.15 0.73
N CYS A 232 -6.11 18.92 1.01
CA CYS A 232 -6.63 17.60 1.37
C CYS A 232 -7.90 17.27 0.59
N THR A 233 -8.30 16.01 0.60
CA THR A 233 -9.49 15.50 -0.11
C THR A 233 -10.80 15.86 0.60
N ARG A 234 -10.75 16.33 1.82
CA ARG A 234 -11.88 16.71 2.68
C ARG A 234 -11.67 18.08 3.30
N GLU A 235 -12.70 18.64 3.90
CA GLU A 235 -12.55 19.87 4.69
C GLU A 235 -11.69 19.64 5.94
N LEU A 236 -10.85 20.64 6.27
CA LEU A 236 -10.01 20.61 7.46
C LEU A 236 -10.85 20.72 8.73
N THR A 237 -10.58 19.84 9.68
CA THR A 237 -11.22 19.84 11.00
C THR A 237 -10.37 20.61 12.04
N SER A 238 -10.95 20.86 13.22
CA SER A 238 -10.21 21.41 14.36
C SER A 238 -9.06 20.51 14.81
N ASP A 239 -9.25 19.18 14.69
CA ASP A 239 -8.23 18.19 15.03
C ASP A 239 -7.05 18.24 14.07
N ASP A 240 -7.30 18.44 12.78
CA ASP A 240 -6.24 18.61 11.77
C ASP A 240 -5.42 19.87 12.06
N THR A 241 -6.10 20.96 12.38
CA THR A 241 -5.44 22.21 12.77
C THR A 241 -4.56 22.00 14.01
N SER A 242 -5.03 21.26 15.00
CA SER A 242 -4.27 20.95 16.21
C SER A 242 -3.06 20.06 15.94
N LYS A 243 -3.23 19.02 15.11
CA LYS A 243 -2.14 18.13 14.66
C LYS A 243 -1.06 18.91 13.92
N ILE A 244 -1.45 19.76 12.97
CA ILE A 244 -0.51 20.55 12.18
C ILE A 244 0.22 21.54 13.11
N LYS A 245 -0.47 22.23 14.01
CA LYS A 245 0.15 23.14 14.97
C LYS A 245 1.15 22.44 15.89
N SER A 246 0.91 21.21 16.29
CA SER A 246 1.84 20.43 17.14
C SER A 246 3.18 20.12 16.46
N LEU A 247 3.27 20.22 15.14
CA LEU A 247 4.53 20.11 14.39
C LEU A 247 5.41 21.38 14.50
N PHE A 248 4.85 22.45 15.07
CA PHE A 248 5.52 23.75 15.20
C PHE A 248 5.76 24.19 16.66
N PRO A 249 6.27 23.33 17.54
CA PRO A 249 6.42 23.69 18.96
C PRO A 249 7.36 24.87 19.17
N GLN A 250 8.27 25.13 18.22
CA GLN A 250 9.22 26.23 18.27
C GLN A 250 8.61 27.58 17.85
N CYS A 251 7.52 27.57 17.08
CA CYS A 251 6.83 28.78 16.67
C CYS A 251 6.25 29.52 17.90
N GLU A 252 5.69 28.79 18.86
CA GLU A 252 5.21 29.37 20.13
C GLU A 252 6.34 30.02 20.93
N LEU A 253 7.53 29.41 20.95
CA LEU A 253 8.72 29.95 21.62
C LEU A 253 9.22 31.27 20.99
N PHE A 254 9.03 31.43 19.68
CA PHE A 254 9.44 32.64 18.95
C PHE A 254 8.30 33.65 18.75
N GLY A 255 7.13 33.39 19.33
CA GLY A 255 5.97 34.31 19.22
C GLY A 255 5.38 34.35 17.81
N VAL A 256 5.53 33.29 17.05
CA VAL A 256 4.95 33.16 15.72
C VAL A 256 3.65 32.34 15.79
N ASP A 257 2.54 32.93 15.37
CA ASP A 257 1.25 32.22 15.28
C ASP A 257 1.12 31.49 13.96
N VAL A 258 0.73 30.22 14.04
CA VAL A 258 0.54 29.34 12.88
C VAL A 258 -0.94 29.29 12.50
N GLN A 259 -1.27 29.78 11.32
CA GLN A 259 -2.60 29.70 10.74
C GLN A 259 -2.66 28.59 9.71
N VAL A 260 -3.53 27.61 9.92
CA VAL A 260 -3.78 26.53 8.95
C VAL A 260 -4.94 26.93 8.04
N LYS A 261 -4.71 26.86 6.74
CA LYS A 261 -5.68 27.22 5.69
C LYS A 261 -5.82 26.07 4.68
N ASN A 262 -7.03 25.95 4.13
CA ASN A 262 -7.30 24.99 3.06
C ASN A 262 -7.02 25.61 1.69
#